data_43ecc0b13b0cff23330088245aaa7974
#
_entry.id   43ecc0b13b0cff23330088245aaa7974
#
_cell.length_a   1.000
_cell.length_b   1.000
_cell.length_c   1.000
_cell.angle_alpha   90.00
_cell.angle_beta   90.00
_cell.angle_gamma   90.00
#
_symmetry.space_group_name_H-M   'P 1'
#
loop_
_entity.id
_entity.type
_entity.pdbx_description
1 polymer ?
#
loop_
_entity_poly.entity_id
_entity_poly.type
_entity_poly.pdbx_seq_one_letter_code
_entity_poly.pdbx_strand_id
1 'polypeptide(L)'
;MCGYQARNSRRGRRAATLCVRERGPEIREIFIVHPYKGNRMASESEATATIEDGVRRRDFINIAAVSFAGVGAGAVVLPLVAQMNPSADVLALSSTEIDISAIASGQAIKTSWRKQPVFVRNLTPAEIEEANRVPMGDLRDAETLADRTKPGKENWLITLGVCTHLGCVPLGAAEGENRGDFGGYFCPCHGSHYDTAARIRKGPAPTNLVVPPYDFTSDTVVTIG
;
A
#
# COMPACT_ATOMS: atom_id res chain seq x y z
N MET A 1 -10.16 38.55 13.03
CA MET A 1 -11.35 39.44 13.16
C MET A 1 -11.62 40.06 11.80
N CYS A 2 -12.78 39.85 11.20
CA CYS A 2 -13.16 40.44 9.92
C CYS A 2 -13.66 41.88 10.17
N GLY A 3 -12.87 42.85 9.73
CA GLY A 3 -13.30 44.24 9.79
C GLY A 3 -14.20 44.59 8.60
N TYR A 4 -15.39 45.07 8.88
CA TYR A 4 -16.39 45.46 7.91
C TYR A 4 -16.13 46.91 7.41
N GLN A 5 -15.72 47.11 6.17
CA GLN A 5 -15.74 48.43 5.52
C GLN A 5 -16.74 48.42 4.38
N ALA A 6 -17.87 49.07 4.57
CA ALA A 6 -18.88 49.29 3.54
C ALA A 6 -18.51 50.57 2.72
N ARG A 7 -18.18 50.42 1.46
CA ARG A 7 -18.06 51.55 0.53
C ARG A 7 -19.36 51.77 -0.22
N ASN A 8 -20.03 52.88 0.04
CA ASN A 8 -21.30 53.27 -0.57
C ASN A 8 -21.05 53.83 -2.00
N SER A 9 -21.45 53.10 -3.03
CA SER A 9 -21.34 53.53 -4.42
C SER A 9 -22.75 53.93 -4.95
N ARG A 10 -22.95 55.21 -5.16
CA ARG A 10 -24.14 55.74 -5.83
C ARG A 10 -24.09 55.39 -7.32
N ARG A 11 -24.53 54.26 -7.69
CA ARG A 11 -25.00 53.82 -9.03
C ARG A 11 -25.16 52.29 -8.99
N GLY A 12 -26.35 51.85 -8.82
CA GLY A 12 -26.97 50.54 -9.19
C GLY A 12 -26.14 49.30 -9.52
N ARG A 13 -24.90 49.15 -9.06
CA ARG A 13 -24.07 47.95 -9.23
C ARG A 13 -23.96 47.21 -7.90
N ARG A 14 -24.23 45.95 -7.97
CA ARG A 14 -24.21 45.02 -6.83
C ARG A 14 -22.94 45.17 -6.01
N ALA A 15 -23.08 45.39 -4.73
CA ALA A 15 -21.95 45.48 -3.80
C ALA A 15 -21.29 44.11 -3.67
N ALA A 16 -20.04 44.00 -4.09
CA ALA A 16 -19.19 42.85 -3.77
C ALA A 16 -18.54 43.10 -2.40
N THR A 17 -18.70 42.21 -1.48
CA THR A 17 -18.07 42.26 -0.15
C THR A 17 -16.63 41.82 -0.28
N LEU A 18 -15.66 42.70 -0.07
CA LEU A 18 -14.24 42.35 0.02
C LEU A 18 -13.91 41.89 1.43
N CYS A 19 -13.48 40.65 1.56
CA CYS A 19 -12.96 40.12 2.81
C CYS A 19 -11.43 40.06 2.72
N VAL A 20 -10.73 40.89 3.53
CA VAL A 20 -9.28 40.92 3.64
C VAL A 20 -8.90 40.15 4.91
N ARG A 21 -8.15 39.07 4.77
CA ARG A 21 -7.57 38.32 5.88
C ARG A 21 -6.07 38.61 5.92
N GLU A 22 -5.62 39.26 6.96
CA GLU A 22 -4.19 39.51 7.20
C GLU A 22 -3.55 38.28 7.85
N ARG A 23 -2.61 37.66 7.17
CA ARG A 23 -1.70 36.65 7.70
C ARG A 23 -0.27 37.16 7.51
N GLY A 24 0.28 37.79 8.51
CA GLY A 24 1.69 38.16 8.52
C GLY A 24 2.11 39.23 7.51
N PRO A 25 3.35 39.70 7.56
CA PRO A 25 3.77 40.91 6.82
C PRO A 25 4.01 40.75 5.29
N GLU A 26 3.84 39.58 4.69
CA GLU A 26 4.32 39.38 3.31
C GLU A 26 3.34 38.91 2.22
N ILE A 27 2.09 38.55 2.52
CA ILE A 27 1.17 38.13 1.43
C ILE A 27 -0.23 38.71 1.64
N ARG A 28 -0.62 39.62 0.77
CA ARG A 28 -2.00 40.10 0.65
C ARG A 28 -2.71 39.30 -0.43
N GLU A 29 -3.45 38.30 -0.05
CA GLU A 29 -4.36 37.63 -0.98
C GLU A 29 -5.75 38.29 -0.93
N ILE A 30 -6.19 38.77 -2.06
CA ILE A 30 -7.52 39.40 -2.23
C ILE A 30 -8.46 38.32 -2.79
N PHE A 31 -9.33 37.78 -1.95
CA PHE A 31 -10.41 36.92 -2.41
C PHE A 31 -11.67 37.72 -2.72
N ILE A 32 -12.11 37.67 -3.97
CA ILE A 32 -13.40 38.19 -4.39
C ILE A 32 -14.47 37.14 -4.12
N VAL A 33 -15.23 37.33 -3.06
CA VAL A 33 -16.37 36.46 -2.76
C VAL A 33 -17.56 36.93 -3.57
N HIS A 34 -17.92 36.16 -4.60
CA HIS A 34 -19.19 36.41 -5.31
C HIS A 34 -20.34 35.97 -4.42
N PRO A 35 -21.36 36.81 -4.21
CA PRO A 35 -22.54 36.38 -3.46
C PRO A 35 -23.22 35.24 -4.22
N TYR A 36 -23.23 34.07 -3.60
CA TYR A 36 -24.00 32.91 -4.07
C TYR A 36 -25.47 33.35 -4.16
N LYS A 37 -26.01 33.38 -5.36
CA LYS A 37 -27.40 33.61 -5.62
C LYS A 37 -28.14 32.34 -5.18
N GLY A 38 -28.45 32.25 -3.88
CA GLY A 38 -29.36 31.24 -3.40
C GLY A 38 -30.65 31.37 -4.19
N ASN A 39 -30.98 30.37 -5.01
CA ASN A 39 -32.35 30.19 -5.46
C ASN A 39 -33.17 30.17 -4.18
N ARG A 40 -34.03 31.18 -4.02
CA ARG A 40 -35.14 31.07 -3.09
C ARG A 40 -35.92 29.85 -3.55
N MET A 41 -35.72 28.73 -2.86
CA MET A 41 -36.70 27.69 -2.90
C MET A 41 -38.03 28.34 -2.51
N ALA A 42 -39.02 28.11 -3.34
CA ALA A 42 -40.38 28.55 -3.14
C ALA A 42 -40.78 28.24 -1.70
N SER A 43 -41.48 29.22 -1.06
CA SER A 43 -42.01 29.09 0.27
C SER A 43 -42.58 27.70 0.47
N GLU A 44 -42.06 27.00 1.48
CA GLU A 44 -42.79 25.91 2.09
C GLU A 44 -44.18 26.46 2.50
N SER A 45 -45.15 26.27 1.61
CA SER A 45 -46.52 26.17 2.09
C SER A 45 -46.51 24.91 2.94
N GLU A 46 -46.69 25.09 4.25
CA GLU A 46 -47.11 24.03 5.14
C GLU A 46 -48.38 23.39 4.56
N ALA A 47 -48.19 22.44 3.67
CA ALA A 47 -49.18 21.45 3.37
C ALA A 47 -49.16 20.50 4.59
N THR A 48 -49.96 20.83 5.57
CA THR A 48 -50.47 19.85 6.54
C THR A 48 -51.15 18.76 5.70
N ALA A 49 -50.34 17.81 5.26
CA ALA A 49 -50.82 16.60 4.62
C ALA A 49 -51.52 15.80 5.70
N THR A 50 -52.83 15.96 5.75
CA THR A 50 -53.71 15.00 6.41
C THR A 50 -53.40 13.65 5.79
N ILE A 51 -52.88 12.74 6.61
CA ILE A 51 -52.64 11.33 6.28
C ILE A 51 -54.02 10.65 6.21
N GLU A 52 -54.74 10.94 5.15
CA GLU A 52 -55.96 10.26 4.73
C GLU A 52 -55.98 10.15 3.21
N ASP A 53 -54.99 9.46 2.66
CA ASP A 53 -55.13 9.00 1.29
C ASP A 53 -54.49 7.63 1.19
N GLY A 54 -55.33 6.61 1.21
CA GLY A 54 -54.92 5.24 0.98
C GLY A 54 -54.07 5.17 -0.29
N VAL A 55 -53.03 4.36 -0.29
CA VAL A 55 -52.08 4.16 -1.39
C VAL A 55 -52.87 4.05 -2.70
N ARG A 56 -52.75 5.07 -3.56
CA ARG A 56 -53.44 5.11 -4.85
C ARG A 56 -52.86 4.00 -5.74
N ARG A 57 -53.69 3.45 -6.63
CA ARG A 57 -53.22 2.40 -7.59
C ARG A 57 -51.96 2.82 -8.35
N ARG A 58 -51.82 4.11 -8.65
CA ARG A 58 -50.63 4.71 -9.28
C ARG A 58 -49.42 4.61 -8.39
N ASP A 59 -49.54 4.87 -7.08
CA ASP A 59 -48.45 4.83 -6.13
C ASP A 59 -47.97 3.39 -5.91
N PHE A 60 -48.90 2.44 -5.88
CA PHE A 60 -48.60 1.02 -5.84
C PHE A 60 -47.78 0.58 -7.06
N ILE A 61 -48.14 0.99 -8.27
CA ILE A 61 -47.42 0.68 -9.48
C ILE A 61 -45.98 1.27 -9.43
N ASN A 62 -45.87 2.52 -8.98
CA ASN A 62 -44.55 3.17 -8.85
C ASN A 62 -43.69 2.47 -7.80
N ILE A 63 -44.21 2.15 -6.63
CA ILE A 63 -43.51 1.42 -5.58
C ILE A 63 -43.10 0.04 -6.09
N ALA A 64 -43.97 -0.69 -6.75
CA ALA A 64 -43.65 -1.98 -7.32
C ALA A 64 -42.53 -1.87 -8.38
N ALA A 65 -42.65 -0.92 -9.30
CA ALA A 65 -41.63 -0.71 -10.34
C ALA A 65 -40.25 -0.36 -9.76
N VAL A 66 -40.19 0.55 -8.78
CA VAL A 66 -38.93 0.94 -8.12
C VAL A 66 -38.36 -0.24 -7.32
N SER A 67 -39.19 -1.01 -6.64
CA SER A 67 -38.75 -2.20 -5.90
C SER A 67 -38.19 -3.26 -6.84
N PHE A 68 -38.83 -3.57 -7.95
CA PHE A 68 -38.29 -4.49 -8.95
C PHE A 68 -37.02 -3.99 -9.59
N ALA A 69 -36.95 -2.69 -9.89
CA ALA A 69 -35.72 -2.08 -10.40
C ALA A 69 -34.59 -2.17 -9.37
N GLY A 70 -34.87 -1.94 -8.09
CA GLY A 70 -33.89 -2.08 -7.01
C GLY A 70 -33.39 -3.53 -6.84
N VAL A 71 -34.30 -4.50 -6.86
CA VAL A 71 -33.92 -5.92 -6.81
C VAL A 71 -33.12 -6.33 -8.06
N GLY A 72 -33.53 -5.88 -9.25
CA GLY A 72 -32.81 -6.13 -10.49
C GLY A 72 -31.38 -5.52 -10.47
N ALA A 73 -31.26 -4.29 -10.01
CA ALA A 73 -29.97 -3.64 -9.84
C ALA A 73 -29.08 -4.40 -8.85
N GLY A 74 -29.63 -4.80 -7.70
CA GLY A 74 -28.92 -5.62 -6.71
C GLY A 74 -28.46 -6.96 -7.26
N ALA A 75 -29.31 -7.64 -8.03
CA ALA A 75 -28.98 -8.92 -8.67
C ALA A 75 -27.82 -8.81 -9.68
N VAL A 76 -27.63 -7.65 -10.30
CA VAL A 76 -26.50 -7.39 -11.21
C VAL A 76 -25.25 -6.93 -10.44
N VAL A 77 -25.42 -5.99 -9.51
CA VAL A 77 -24.29 -5.39 -8.81
C VAL A 77 -23.61 -6.37 -7.85
N LEU A 78 -24.37 -7.19 -7.13
CA LEU A 78 -23.81 -8.14 -6.16
C LEU A 78 -22.82 -9.14 -6.80
N PRO A 79 -23.14 -9.82 -7.93
CA PRO A 79 -22.18 -10.70 -8.57
C PRO A 79 -20.98 -9.95 -9.18
N LEU A 80 -21.17 -8.71 -9.68
CA LEU A 80 -20.05 -7.90 -10.16
C LEU A 80 -19.07 -7.55 -9.03
N VAL A 81 -19.57 -7.19 -7.87
CA VAL A 81 -18.73 -6.96 -6.68
C VAL A 81 -18.07 -8.26 -6.21
N ALA A 82 -18.81 -9.37 -6.23
CA ALA A 82 -18.26 -10.68 -5.85
C ALA A 82 -17.14 -11.15 -6.79
N GLN A 83 -17.16 -10.76 -8.06
CA GLN A 83 -16.09 -11.06 -9.03
C GLN A 83 -14.78 -10.31 -8.71
N MET A 84 -14.80 -9.26 -7.89
CA MET A 84 -13.59 -8.57 -7.41
C MET A 84 -12.85 -9.36 -6.32
N ASN A 85 -13.46 -10.38 -5.76
CA ASN A 85 -12.79 -11.24 -4.78
C ASN A 85 -11.68 -12.06 -5.47
N PRO A 86 -10.58 -12.36 -4.72
CA PRO A 86 -9.52 -13.21 -5.24
C PRO A 86 -10.08 -14.56 -5.70
N SER A 87 -9.59 -15.05 -6.84
CA SER A 87 -9.95 -16.39 -7.33
C SER A 87 -9.44 -17.49 -6.40
N ALA A 88 -10.04 -18.66 -6.44
CA ALA A 88 -9.60 -19.82 -5.67
C ALA A 88 -8.13 -20.19 -5.93
N ASP A 89 -7.66 -20.00 -7.17
CA ASP A 89 -6.27 -20.24 -7.56
C ASP A 89 -5.31 -19.25 -6.87
N VAL A 90 -5.70 -17.99 -6.75
CA VAL A 90 -4.91 -16.97 -6.04
C VAL A 90 -4.86 -17.27 -4.55
N LEU A 91 -5.95 -17.74 -3.96
CA LEU A 91 -6.00 -18.15 -2.56
C LEU A 91 -5.16 -19.42 -2.31
N ALA A 92 -5.21 -20.40 -3.22
CA ALA A 92 -4.39 -21.61 -3.14
C ALA A 92 -2.89 -21.31 -3.24
N LEU A 93 -2.50 -20.25 -3.96
CA LEU A 93 -1.11 -19.79 -4.08
C LEU A 93 -0.73 -18.75 -3.00
N SER A 94 -1.59 -18.51 -2.02
CA SER A 94 -1.35 -17.51 -0.98
C SER A 94 -0.22 -17.89 -0.04
N SER A 95 -0.05 -19.18 0.21
CA SER A 95 1.04 -19.74 1.02
C SER A 95 1.80 -20.83 0.27
N THR A 96 3.07 -21.00 0.60
CA THR A 96 3.95 -22.03 0.03
C THR A 96 4.77 -22.65 1.15
N GLU A 97 4.77 -23.97 1.25
CA GLU A 97 5.63 -24.71 2.18
C GLU A 97 6.93 -25.11 1.49
N ILE A 98 8.03 -24.92 2.19
CA ILE A 98 9.38 -25.19 1.69
C ILE A 98 10.10 -26.09 2.70
N ASP A 99 10.58 -27.24 2.22
CA ASP A 99 11.47 -28.11 3.01
C ASP A 99 12.89 -27.56 2.94
N ILE A 100 13.42 -27.20 4.11
CA ILE A 100 14.76 -26.64 4.29
C ILE A 100 15.77 -27.69 4.79
N SER A 101 15.37 -28.94 4.99
CA SER A 101 16.20 -29.99 5.55
C SER A 101 17.45 -30.32 4.70
N ALA A 102 17.33 -30.15 3.38
CA ALA A 102 18.40 -30.43 2.42
C ALA A 102 19.39 -29.27 2.24
N ILE A 103 19.17 -28.10 2.88
CA ILE A 103 19.99 -26.91 2.68
C ILE A 103 21.14 -26.90 3.70
N ALA A 104 22.34 -27.17 3.24
CA ALA A 104 23.52 -27.12 4.08
C ALA A 104 23.88 -25.68 4.49
N SER A 105 24.67 -25.53 5.57
CA SER A 105 25.17 -24.21 5.99
C SER A 105 25.96 -23.54 4.88
N GLY A 106 25.66 -22.29 4.59
CA GLY A 106 26.25 -21.48 3.50
C GLY A 106 25.54 -21.66 2.15
N GLN A 107 24.63 -22.59 2.02
CA GLN A 107 23.85 -22.78 0.80
C GLN A 107 22.57 -21.94 0.79
N ALA A 108 22.09 -21.68 -0.40
CA ALA A 108 20.80 -21.04 -0.63
C ALA A 108 20.06 -21.72 -1.76
N ILE A 109 18.73 -21.68 -1.70
CA ILE A 109 17.85 -22.15 -2.77
C ILE A 109 16.98 -20.99 -3.29
N LYS A 110 16.60 -21.13 -4.55
CA LYS A 110 15.59 -20.26 -5.18
C LYS A 110 14.28 -21.00 -5.26
N THR A 111 13.24 -20.43 -4.71
CA THR A 111 11.88 -20.92 -4.82
C THR A 111 10.97 -19.82 -5.34
N SER A 112 9.67 -20.06 -5.42
CA SER A 112 8.69 -19.08 -5.93
C SER A 112 7.50 -18.98 -4.98
N TRP A 113 7.13 -17.76 -4.65
CA TRP A 113 5.91 -17.45 -3.92
C TRP A 113 5.19 -16.28 -4.61
N ARG A 114 3.89 -16.44 -4.87
CA ARG A 114 3.08 -15.42 -5.59
C ARG A 114 3.72 -14.97 -6.91
N LYS A 115 4.33 -15.89 -7.64
CA LYS A 115 5.06 -15.62 -8.90
C LYS A 115 6.30 -14.72 -8.73
N GLN A 116 6.77 -14.50 -7.52
CA GLN A 116 8.02 -13.81 -7.23
C GLN A 116 9.06 -14.81 -6.75
N PRO A 117 10.32 -14.65 -7.15
CA PRO A 117 11.40 -15.49 -6.63
C PRO A 117 11.61 -15.19 -5.15
N VAL A 118 11.84 -16.26 -4.38
CA VAL A 118 12.21 -16.20 -2.96
C VAL A 118 13.53 -16.89 -2.79
N PHE A 119 14.42 -16.28 -2.05
CA PHE A 119 15.70 -16.84 -1.67
C PHE A 119 15.62 -17.33 -0.22
N VAL A 120 15.91 -18.59 -0.01
CA VAL A 120 16.03 -19.21 1.31
C VAL A 120 17.50 -19.57 1.51
N ARG A 121 18.16 -18.98 2.48
CA ARG A 121 19.58 -19.13 2.73
C ARG A 121 19.82 -19.59 4.15
N ASN A 122 20.68 -20.60 4.30
CA ASN A 122 21.22 -21.03 5.57
C ASN A 122 22.57 -20.33 5.79
N LEU A 123 22.59 -19.27 6.60
CA LEU A 123 23.77 -18.47 6.89
C LEU A 123 24.79 -19.28 7.69
N THR A 124 26.07 -19.13 7.36
CA THR A 124 27.17 -19.64 8.18
C THR A 124 27.37 -18.74 9.41
N PRO A 125 27.96 -19.23 10.50
CA PRO A 125 28.32 -18.40 11.66
C PRO A 125 29.18 -17.19 11.28
N ALA A 126 30.09 -17.36 10.32
CA ALA A 126 30.92 -16.27 9.83
C ALA A 126 30.13 -15.17 9.10
N GLU A 127 29.11 -15.54 8.31
CA GLU A 127 28.22 -14.60 7.65
C GLU A 127 27.33 -13.84 8.63
N ILE A 128 26.89 -14.51 9.71
CA ILE A 128 26.13 -13.90 10.81
C ILE A 128 27.00 -12.87 11.55
N GLU A 129 28.24 -13.21 11.86
CA GLU A 129 29.20 -12.29 12.49
C GLU A 129 29.49 -11.08 11.60
N GLU A 130 29.71 -11.32 10.29
CA GLU A 130 29.93 -10.26 9.32
C GLU A 130 28.73 -9.31 9.25
N ALA A 131 27.51 -9.84 9.18
CA ALA A 131 26.28 -9.05 9.19
C ALA A 131 26.14 -8.19 10.45
N ASN A 132 26.46 -8.75 11.63
CA ASN A 132 26.37 -8.06 12.90
C ASN A 132 27.49 -7.03 13.13
N ARG A 133 28.63 -7.18 12.46
CA ARG A 133 29.76 -6.25 12.56
C ARG A 133 29.50 -4.93 11.84
N VAL A 134 28.55 -4.88 10.93
CA VAL A 134 28.25 -3.68 10.12
C VAL A 134 27.56 -2.63 11.00
N PRO A 135 28.13 -1.42 11.15
CA PRO A 135 27.50 -0.33 11.89
C PRO A 135 26.19 0.09 11.23
N MET A 136 25.16 0.34 12.03
CA MET A 136 23.84 0.77 11.53
C MET A 136 23.92 2.09 10.75
N GLY A 137 24.85 2.97 11.10
CA GLY A 137 25.08 4.24 10.41
C GLY A 137 25.61 4.12 8.98
N ASP A 138 26.19 2.97 8.62
CA ASP A 138 26.73 2.69 7.28
C ASP A 138 25.66 2.06 6.36
N LEU A 139 24.49 1.76 6.90
CA LEU A 139 23.38 1.16 6.17
C LEU A 139 22.45 2.25 5.65
N ARG A 140 22.09 2.17 4.38
CA ARG A 140 21.12 3.07 3.76
C ARG A 140 19.72 2.84 4.33
N ASP A 141 19.38 1.58 4.56
CA ASP A 141 18.15 1.11 5.17
C ASP A 141 18.57 0.29 6.41
N ALA A 142 18.48 0.94 7.58
CA ALA A 142 19.08 0.47 8.82
C ALA A 142 18.20 -0.59 9.49
N GLU A 143 18.52 -1.87 9.24
CA GLU A 143 17.91 -3.04 9.90
C GLU A 143 19.02 -3.95 10.44
N THR A 144 18.78 -4.54 11.61
CA THR A 144 19.68 -5.58 12.15
C THR A 144 19.41 -6.93 11.48
N LEU A 145 20.31 -7.89 11.62
CA LEU A 145 20.04 -9.27 11.17
C LEU A 145 18.86 -9.87 11.95
N ALA A 146 18.72 -9.54 13.24
CA ALA A 146 17.64 -10.01 14.09
C ALA A 146 16.25 -9.50 13.63
N ASP A 147 16.17 -8.30 13.06
CA ASP A 147 14.93 -7.77 12.50
C ASP A 147 14.49 -8.50 11.22
N ARG A 148 15.44 -9.16 10.56
CA ARG A 148 15.27 -9.83 9.26
C ARG A 148 15.12 -11.33 9.36
N THR A 149 15.33 -11.89 10.55
CA THR A 149 15.25 -13.33 10.83
C THR A 149 14.29 -13.59 11.97
N LYS A 150 13.95 -14.86 12.21
CA LYS A 150 13.11 -15.23 13.36
C LYS A 150 13.98 -15.55 14.58
N PRO A 151 13.53 -15.17 15.80
CA PRO A 151 14.24 -15.51 17.02
C PRO A 151 14.51 -17.02 17.15
N GLY A 152 15.74 -17.40 17.46
CA GLY A 152 16.15 -18.80 17.58
C GLY A 152 16.39 -19.52 16.24
N LYS A 153 16.22 -18.84 15.12
CA LYS A 153 16.48 -19.33 13.76
C LYS A 153 17.26 -18.29 12.94
N GLU A 154 18.24 -17.65 13.57
CA GLU A 154 19.01 -16.54 13.00
C GLU A 154 19.89 -16.96 11.82
N ASN A 155 20.12 -18.25 11.65
CA ASN A 155 20.82 -18.80 10.50
C ASN A 155 19.94 -18.86 9.23
N TRP A 156 18.62 -18.70 9.34
CA TRP A 156 17.71 -18.76 8.21
C TRP A 156 17.29 -17.37 7.75
N LEU A 157 17.84 -16.95 6.62
CA LEU A 157 17.45 -15.70 5.96
C LEU A 157 16.55 -15.99 4.77
N ILE A 158 15.31 -15.49 4.83
CA ILE A 158 14.31 -15.64 3.77
C ILE A 158 13.95 -14.27 3.22
N THR A 159 14.20 -14.06 1.93
CA THR A 159 13.97 -12.76 1.28
C THR A 159 13.35 -12.94 -0.09
N LEU A 160 12.59 -11.95 -0.52
CA LEU A 160 12.18 -11.87 -1.93
C LEU A 160 13.40 -11.60 -2.80
N GLY A 161 13.61 -12.42 -3.80
CA GLY A 161 14.68 -12.25 -4.79
C GLY A 161 14.35 -11.19 -5.83
N VAL A 162 13.87 -10.04 -5.40
CA VAL A 162 13.44 -8.93 -6.24
C VAL A 162 14.17 -7.67 -5.81
N CYS A 163 15.04 -7.17 -6.69
CA CYS A 163 15.80 -5.95 -6.44
C CYS A 163 14.87 -4.75 -6.27
N THR A 164 15.03 -4.02 -5.18
CA THR A 164 14.18 -2.88 -4.83
C THR A 164 14.37 -1.65 -5.72
N HIS A 165 15.36 -1.68 -6.65
CA HIS A 165 15.52 -0.63 -7.65
C HIS A 165 14.40 -0.68 -8.71
N LEU A 166 14.38 -1.73 -9.54
CA LEU A 166 13.43 -1.90 -10.66
C LEU A 166 12.96 -3.35 -10.86
N GLY A 167 13.02 -4.19 -9.82
CA GLY A 167 12.43 -5.52 -9.85
C GLY A 167 13.26 -6.62 -10.52
N CYS A 168 14.53 -6.38 -10.88
CA CYS A 168 15.41 -7.43 -11.41
C CYS A 168 15.67 -8.51 -10.33
N VAL A 169 15.95 -9.74 -10.77
CA VAL A 169 16.31 -10.84 -9.87
C VAL A 169 17.82 -10.77 -9.59
N PRO A 170 18.27 -10.55 -8.34
CA PRO A 170 19.68 -10.57 -7.99
C PRO A 170 20.29 -11.96 -8.11
N LEU A 171 21.59 -11.98 -8.34
CA LEU A 171 22.44 -13.18 -8.29
C LEU A 171 22.94 -13.41 -6.86
N GLY A 172 23.47 -14.60 -6.58
CA GLY A 172 24.11 -14.97 -5.31
C GLY A 172 23.36 -16.00 -4.49
N ALA A 173 22.18 -16.43 -4.96
CA ALA A 173 21.45 -17.51 -4.31
C ALA A 173 21.78 -18.91 -4.85
N ALA A 174 22.25 -19.03 -6.09
CA ALA A 174 22.75 -20.31 -6.57
C ALA A 174 24.27 -20.42 -6.37
N GLU A 175 24.74 -21.66 -6.31
CA GLU A 175 26.16 -21.95 -6.18
C GLU A 175 26.93 -21.40 -7.41
N GLY A 176 28.07 -20.75 -7.15
CA GLY A 176 28.91 -20.14 -8.19
C GLY A 176 28.40 -18.81 -8.74
N GLU A 177 27.24 -18.34 -8.33
CA GLU A 177 26.75 -17.01 -8.72
C GLU A 177 27.55 -15.89 -8.03
N ASN A 178 27.66 -14.75 -8.74
CA ASN A 178 28.28 -13.55 -8.18
C ASN A 178 27.46 -13.01 -6.99
N ARG A 179 28.13 -12.90 -5.84
CA ARG A 179 27.53 -12.42 -4.58
C ARG A 179 27.82 -10.94 -4.30
N GLY A 180 28.46 -10.25 -5.24
CA GLY A 180 28.85 -8.85 -5.11
C GLY A 180 29.99 -8.62 -4.13
N ASP A 181 30.26 -7.33 -3.86
CA ASP A 181 31.42 -6.89 -3.03
C ASP A 181 31.22 -7.21 -1.53
N PHE A 182 29.99 -7.51 -1.09
CA PHE A 182 29.62 -7.69 0.32
C PHE A 182 29.12 -9.11 0.64
N GLY A 183 29.42 -10.09 -0.20
CA GLY A 183 29.18 -11.51 0.07
C GLY A 183 27.73 -11.98 0.12
N GLY A 184 26.76 -11.10 -0.14
CA GLY A 184 25.33 -11.42 -0.13
C GLY A 184 24.74 -11.64 -1.51
N TYR A 185 24.17 -10.60 -2.12
CA TYR A 185 23.54 -10.66 -3.44
C TYR A 185 23.99 -9.51 -4.33
N PHE A 186 24.00 -9.77 -5.63
CA PHE A 186 24.38 -8.79 -6.64
C PHE A 186 23.33 -8.66 -7.73
N CYS A 187 22.82 -7.46 -7.95
CA CYS A 187 21.92 -7.18 -9.06
C CYS A 187 22.71 -6.63 -10.26
N PRO A 188 22.86 -7.41 -11.36
CA PRO A 188 23.69 -7.00 -12.49
C PRO A 188 23.05 -5.90 -13.35
N CYS A 189 21.74 -5.67 -13.21
CA CYS A 189 21.02 -4.70 -14.04
C CYS A 189 21.58 -3.28 -13.88
N HIS A 190 21.85 -2.84 -12.64
CA HIS A 190 22.34 -1.49 -12.36
C HIS A 190 23.37 -1.47 -11.22
N GLY A 191 23.95 -2.63 -10.87
CA GLY A 191 25.04 -2.71 -9.92
C GLY A 191 24.63 -2.46 -8.45
N SER A 192 23.48 -2.97 -8.02
CA SER A 192 23.13 -2.97 -6.60
C SER A 192 23.78 -4.18 -5.90
N HIS A 193 24.50 -3.92 -4.80
CA HIS A 193 25.17 -4.93 -3.99
C HIS A 193 24.51 -4.98 -2.60
N TYR A 194 24.21 -6.18 -2.18
CA TYR A 194 23.61 -6.48 -0.88
C TYR A 194 24.59 -7.31 -0.04
N ASP A 195 24.54 -7.15 1.26
CA ASP A 195 25.37 -7.94 2.19
C ASP A 195 24.74 -9.31 2.51
N THR A 196 25.39 -10.05 3.40
CA THR A 196 24.98 -11.40 3.83
C THR A 196 23.61 -11.42 4.49
N ALA A 197 23.15 -10.30 5.09
CA ALA A 197 21.80 -10.11 5.61
C ALA A 197 20.83 -9.55 4.57
N ALA A 198 21.19 -9.51 3.28
CA ALA A 198 20.40 -8.96 2.17
C ALA A 198 20.05 -7.46 2.34
N ARG A 199 20.92 -6.69 3.04
CA ARG A 199 20.80 -5.24 3.19
C ARG A 199 21.58 -4.54 2.07
N ILE A 200 21.01 -3.45 1.57
CA ILE A 200 21.64 -2.67 0.50
C ILE A 200 22.89 -1.95 1.01
N ARG A 201 24.01 -2.15 0.33
CA ARG A 201 25.31 -1.52 0.65
C ARG A 201 25.78 -0.56 -0.44
N LYS A 202 25.51 -0.87 -1.71
CA LYS A 202 26.01 -0.09 -2.85
C LYS A 202 25.03 -0.18 -4.01
N GLY A 203 24.96 0.86 -4.83
CA GLY A 203 24.14 0.91 -6.04
C GLY A 203 22.84 1.70 -5.87
N PRO A 204 21.96 1.69 -6.88
CA PRO A 204 20.79 2.54 -6.93
C PRO A 204 19.57 2.03 -6.13
N ALA A 205 19.57 0.79 -5.65
CA ALA A 205 18.46 0.25 -4.86
C ALA A 205 18.22 1.10 -3.59
N PRO A 206 16.99 1.54 -3.32
CA PRO A 206 16.69 2.42 -2.19
C PRO A 206 16.65 1.69 -0.85
N THR A 207 16.20 0.44 -0.82
CA THR A 207 15.95 -0.33 0.40
C THR A 207 16.55 -1.74 0.33
N ASN A 208 16.54 -2.43 1.45
CA ASN A 208 16.93 -3.83 1.58
C ASN A 208 16.02 -4.75 0.74
N LEU A 209 16.46 -5.99 0.47
CA LEU A 209 15.55 -7.00 -0.09
C LEU A 209 14.44 -7.28 0.92
N VAL A 210 13.22 -7.38 0.44
CA VAL A 210 12.04 -7.53 1.30
C VAL A 210 12.03 -8.91 1.95
N VAL A 211 11.76 -8.97 3.24
CA VAL A 211 11.47 -10.21 3.97
C VAL A 211 9.97 -10.47 3.86
N PRO A 212 9.52 -11.57 3.23
CA PRO A 212 8.10 -11.91 3.16
C PRO A 212 7.59 -12.34 4.53
N PRO A 213 6.28 -12.33 4.78
CA PRO A 213 5.73 -12.99 5.95
C PRO A 213 6.00 -14.50 5.86
N TYR A 214 6.63 -15.06 6.88
CA TYR A 214 6.90 -16.50 6.95
C TYR A 214 6.90 -16.97 8.39
N ASP A 215 6.63 -18.26 8.59
CA ASP A 215 6.74 -18.92 9.88
C ASP A 215 7.31 -20.33 9.72
N PHE A 216 7.95 -20.83 10.78
CA PHE A 216 8.44 -22.20 10.84
C PHE A 216 7.33 -23.11 11.34
N THR A 217 6.79 -23.96 10.48
CA THR A 217 5.79 -24.97 10.84
C THR A 217 6.45 -26.13 11.60
N SER A 218 7.71 -26.43 11.27
CA SER A 218 8.57 -27.40 11.98
C SER A 218 10.03 -26.95 11.89
N ASP A 219 10.94 -27.74 12.45
CA ASP A 219 12.38 -27.45 12.33
C ASP A 219 12.91 -27.52 10.89
N THR A 220 12.21 -28.23 10.03
CA THR A 220 12.61 -28.49 8.64
C THR A 220 11.69 -27.90 7.60
N VAL A 221 10.56 -27.29 7.99
CA VAL A 221 9.56 -26.76 7.07
C VAL A 221 9.24 -25.31 7.40
N VAL A 222 9.35 -24.46 6.38
CA VAL A 222 8.99 -23.05 6.42
C VAL A 222 7.77 -22.80 5.55
N THR A 223 6.78 -22.12 6.09
CA THR A 223 5.60 -21.66 5.36
C THR A 223 5.74 -20.17 5.08
N ILE A 224 5.63 -19.77 3.82
CA ILE A 224 5.67 -18.37 3.36
C ILE A 224 4.27 -17.96 2.94
N GLY A 225 3.71 -16.90 3.55
CA GLY A 225 2.39 -16.35 3.23
C GLY A 225 1.36 -16.41 4.31
#